data_5716d203c55cc7db37bbc54c2157c3d6
#
_entry.id   5716d203c55cc7db37bbc54c2157c3d6
#
_cell.length_a   1.000
_cell.length_b   1.000
_cell.length_c   1.000
_cell.angle_alpha   90.00
_cell.angle_beta   90.00
_cell.angle_gamma   90.00
#
_symmetry.space_group_name_H-M   'P 1'
#
loop_
_entity.id
_entity.type
_entity.pdbx_description
1 polymer ?
#
loop_
_entity_poly.entity_id
_entity_poly.type
_entity_poly.pdbx_seq_one_letter_code
_entity_poly.pdbx_strand_id
1 'polypeptide(L)'
;DEGGHVQAFRCPFHGFTCGLDGTLKGVPCRWDFPTLKDEDFRLPEARVATWGGFVFINMDPHCIPFGEYLGEVGRHFETWPLEKRHLAAHVSKVVHANWKVAQEAFMEAFHVLDTHPEIEACMGDWNAQYDVYQGGHSRLYNAMYVPSPRITQSAQEIPEQDLADMSAPLLGLNGTVAVSEGSTARQALAQRYRLILENKTNMDLSGYTT
;
A
#
# COMPACT_ATOMS: atom_id res chain seq x y z
N ASP A 1 1.94 -14.62 14.08
CA ASP A 1 3.27 -14.70 13.49
C ASP A 1 4.26 -15.14 14.57
N GLU A 2 5.04 -16.16 14.29
CA GLU A 2 6.08 -16.63 15.19
C GLU A 2 7.42 -16.07 14.76
N GLY A 3 8.09 -15.39 15.66
CA GLY A 3 9.46 -14.93 15.50
C GLY A 3 10.40 -15.75 16.38
N GLY A 4 11.66 -15.86 15.99
CA GLY A 4 12.62 -16.60 16.75
C GLY A 4 14.03 -16.41 16.27
N HIS A 5 14.97 -17.06 16.96
CA HIS A 5 16.35 -17.11 16.59
C HIS A 5 16.72 -18.56 16.26
N VAL A 6 17.29 -18.77 15.08
CA VAL A 6 17.73 -20.08 14.62
C VAL A 6 19.21 -20.04 14.20
N GLN A 7 19.91 -21.15 14.36
CA GLN A 7 21.30 -21.30 13.89
C GLN A 7 21.38 -22.04 12.54
N ALA A 8 20.30 -22.73 12.18
CA ALA A 8 20.18 -23.47 10.92
C ALA A 8 18.70 -23.71 10.60
N PHE A 9 18.41 -23.95 9.34
CA PHE A 9 17.08 -24.33 8.85
C PHE A 9 17.05 -25.83 8.58
N ARG A 10 16.11 -26.54 9.21
CA ARG A 10 15.88 -27.96 8.96
C ARG A 10 14.60 -28.13 8.17
N CYS A 11 14.71 -28.79 7.02
CA CYS A 11 13.55 -29.14 6.20
C CYS A 11 12.64 -30.13 6.95
N PRO A 12 11.35 -29.82 7.14
CA PRO A 12 10.44 -30.70 7.87
C PRO A 12 10.08 -31.97 7.08
N PHE A 13 10.39 -32.00 5.79
CA PHE A 13 10.04 -33.13 4.93
C PHE A 13 11.05 -34.31 5.08
N HIS A 14 12.33 -34.08 4.78
CA HIS A 14 13.36 -35.13 4.87
C HIS A 14 14.50 -34.83 5.88
N GLY A 15 14.39 -33.74 6.61
CA GLY A 15 15.36 -33.40 7.64
C GLY A 15 16.69 -32.83 7.16
N PHE A 16 16.83 -32.52 5.87
CA PHE A 16 18.02 -31.81 5.38
C PHE A 16 18.17 -30.51 6.13
N THR A 17 19.37 -30.24 6.60
CA THR A 17 19.66 -29.06 7.41
C THR A 17 20.63 -28.16 6.69
N CYS A 18 20.25 -26.88 6.53
CA CYS A 18 21.09 -25.85 5.91
C CYS A 18 21.49 -24.80 6.92
N GLY A 19 22.69 -24.28 6.79
CA GLY A 19 23.16 -23.11 7.54
C GLY A 19 22.44 -21.83 7.10
N LEU A 20 22.64 -20.74 7.85
CA LEU A 20 22.07 -19.42 7.50
C LEU A 20 22.64 -18.87 6.19
N ASP A 21 23.79 -19.36 5.77
CA ASP A 21 24.44 -19.10 4.49
C ASP A 21 23.90 -19.97 3.33
N GLY A 22 22.89 -20.79 3.58
CA GLY A 22 22.27 -21.70 2.62
C GLY A 22 23.07 -22.97 2.33
N THR A 23 24.25 -23.16 2.90
CA THR A 23 25.06 -24.38 2.68
C THR A 23 24.46 -25.58 3.40
N LEU A 24 24.52 -26.76 2.77
CA LEU A 24 24.11 -28.01 3.38
C LEU A 24 25.02 -28.35 4.58
N LYS A 25 24.41 -28.57 5.75
CA LYS A 25 25.12 -28.92 7.00
C LYS A 25 24.85 -30.32 7.47
N GLY A 26 23.74 -30.93 7.07
CA GLY A 26 23.40 -32.27 7.51
C GLY A 26 22.32 -32.92 6.65
N VAL A 27 22.51 -34.22 6.46
CA VAL A 27 21.56 -35.11 5.78
C VAL A 27 21.33 -36.32 6.68
N PRO A 28 20.10 -36.63 7.07
CA PRO A 28 19.82 -37.86 7.81
C PRO A 28 20.29 -39.08 7.01
N CYS A 29 20.86 -40.07 7.69
CA CYS A 29 21.33 -41.28 7.05
C CYS A 29 22.31 -41.03 5.89
N ARG A 30 23.23 -40.08 6.06
CA ARG A 30 24.19 -39.66 5.01
C ARG A 30 24.87 -40.82 4.31
N TRP A 31 25.14 -41.93 5.03
CA TRP A 31 25.78 -43.12 4.50
C TRP A 31 24.99 -43.80 3.37
N ASP A 32 23.67 -43.59 3.29
CA ASP A 32 22.81 -44.11 2.21
C ASP A 32 22.94 -43.32 0.90
N PHE A 33 23.63 -42.18 0.95
CA PHE A 33 23.78 -41.24 -0.17
C PHE A 33 25.28 -41.02 -0.52
N PRO A 34 26.01 -42.03 -0.94
CA PRO A 34 27.46 -41.94 -1.15
C PRO A 34 27.87 -40.98 -2.28
N THR A 35 26.95 -40.71 -3.24
CA THR A 35 27.19 -39.86 -4.39
C THR A 35 26.69 -38.42 -4.20
N LEU A 36 26.04 -38.15 -3.07
CA LEU A 36 25.51 -36.81 -2.79
C LEU A 36 26.69 -35.86 -2.50
N LYS A 37 26.74 -34.76 -3.23
CA LYS A 37 27.71 -33.66 -3.00
C LYS A 37 26.99 -32.51 -2.34
N ASP A 38 27.57 -31.95 -1.30
CA ASP A 38 26.94 -30.89 -0.49
C ASP A 38 26.69 -29.60 -1.31
N GLU A 39 27.60 -29.31 -2.25
CA GLU A 39 27.46 -28.15 -3.15
C GLU A 39 26.23 -28.18 -4.06
N ASP A 40 25.75 -29.39 -4.41
CA ASP A 40 24.58 -29.57 -5.29
C ASP A 40 23.24 -29.29 -4.54
N PHE A 41 23.29 -29.19 -3.22
CA PHE A 41 22.11 -29.01 -2.36
C PHE A 41 22.12 -27.69 -1.58
N ARG A 42 22.87 -26.73 -2.04
CA ARG A 42 22.80 -25.37 -1.51
C ARG A 42 21.43 -24.76 -1.78
N LEU A 43 20.88 -24.04 -0.80
CA LEU A 43 19.67 -23.25 -1.02
C LEU A 43 19.94 -22.14 -2.05
N PRO A 44 19.00 -21.88 -2.96
CA PRO A 44 19.12 -20.78 -3.89
C PRO A 44 19.16 -19.45 -3.15
N GLU A 45 19.96 -18.52 -3.63
CA GLU A 45 20.05 -17.17 -3.08
C GLU A 45 18.95 -16.28 -3.65
N ALA A 46 18.41 -15.41 -2.82
CA ALA A 46 17.52 -14.34 -3.23
C ALA A 46 18.19 -12.98 -2.99
N ARG A 47 17.99 -12.04 -3.90
CA ARG A 47 18.30 -10.64 -3.65
C ARG A 47 17.30 -10.08 -2.64
N VAL A 48 17.81 -9.41 -1.62
CA VAL A 48 16.99 -8.83 -0.55
C VAL A 48 17.28 -7.35 -0.44
N ALA A 49 16.24 -6.56 -0.30
CA ALA A 49 16.35 -5.14 0.00
C ALA A 49 15.25 -4.73 0.98
N THR A 50 15.44 -3.63 1.69
CA THR A 50 14.45 -3.08 2.61
C THR A 50 14.19 -1.62 2.29
N TRP A 51 12.94 -1.22 2.41
CA TRP A 51 12.53 0.17 2.26
C TRP A 51 11.24 0.44 3.03
N GLY A 52 11.20 1.51 3.82
CA GLY A 52 10.02 1.93 4.56
C GLY A 52 9.48 0.89 5.55
N GLY A 53 10.33 -0.04 6.05
CA GLY A 53 9.91 -1.14 6.91
C GLY A 53 9.44 -2.39 6.15
N PHE A 54 9.39 -2.34 4.82
CA PHE A 54 9.05 -3.49 3.97
C PHE A 54 10.30 -4.24 3.53
N VAL A 55 10.18 -5.56 3.38
CA VAL A 55 11.23 -6.45 2.87
C VAL A 55 10.85 -6.89 1.46
N PHE A 56 11.75 -6.66 0.53
CA PHE A 56 11.60 -7.05 -0.88
C PHE A 56 12.57 -8.16 -1.20
N ILE A 57 12.11 -9.14 -1.97
CA ILE A 57 12.94 -10.24 -2.45
C ILE A 57 12.81 -10.38 -3.96
N ASN A 58 13.91 -10.77 -4.61
CA ASN A 58 13.91 -11.13 -6.03
C ASN A 58 14.81 -12.36 -6.22
N MET A 59 14.28 -13.39 -6.90
CA MET A 59 15.00 -14.62 -7.20
C MET A 59 15.90 -14.50 -8.42
N ASP A 60 15.78 -13.44 -9.22
CA ASP A 60 16.65 -13.20 -10.36
C ASP A 60 18.00 -12.60 -9.88
N PRO A 61 19.13 -13.33 -10.03
CA PRO A 61 20.43 -12.83 -9.65
C PRO A 61 20.89 -11.63 -10.50
N HIS A 62 20.26 -11.42 -11.66
CA HIS A 62 20.57 -10.36 -12.61
C HIS A 62 19.55 -9.20 -12.58
N CYS A 63 18.65 -9.19 -11.60
CA CYS A 63 17.71 -8.09 -11.46
C CYS A 63 18.41 -6.74 -11.28
N ILE A 64 17.78 -5.68 -11.75
CA ILE A 64 18.27 -4.31 -11.56
C ILE A 64 18.43 -3.98 -10.06
N PRO A 65 19.30 -3.05 -9.69
CA PRO A 65 19.44 -2.59 -8.31
C PRO A 65 18.10 -2.10 -7.75
N PHE A 66 17.81 -2.42 -6.50
CA PHE A 66 16.52 -2.09 -5.88
C PHE A 66 16.20 -0.59 -5.90
N GLY A 67 17.20 0.28 -5.70
CA GLY A 67 17.00 1.73 -5.77
C GLY A 67 16.56 2.21 -7.15
N GLU A 68 17.07 1.58 -8.22
CA GLU A 68 16.67 1.84 -9.59
C GLU A 68 15.23 1.34 -9.84
N TYR A 69 14.91 0.14 -9.36
CA TYR A 69 13.56 -0.41 -9.41
C TYR A 69 12.55 0.49 -8.68
N LEU A 70 12.89 0.97 -7.48
CA LEU A 70 12.01 1.81 -6.67
C LEU A 70 11.74 3.18 -7.33
N GLY A 71 12.75 3.78 -7.97
CA GLY A 71 12.63 4.99 -8.78
C GLY A 71 11.80 6.09 -8.13
N GLU A 72 10.79 6.57 -8.84
CA GLU A 72 9.89 7.66 -8.40
C GLU A 72 9.08 7.31 -7.14
N VAL A 73 8.80 6.02 -6.91
CA VAL A 73 8.02 5.60 -5.74
C VAL A 73 8.71 6.04 -4.46
N GLY A 74 10.04 5.91 -4.39
CA GLY A 74 10.82 6.36 -3.24
C GLY A 74 10.59 7.84 -2.93
N ARG A 75 10.64 8.70 -3.96
CA ARG A 75 10.42 10.15 -3.82
C ARG A 75 9.00 10.50 -3.38
N HIS A 76 7.99 9.80 -3.85
CA HIS A 76 6.60 10.07 -3.46
C HIS A 76 6.35 9.88 -1.96
N PHE A 77 7.16 9.02 -1.32
CA PHE A 77 7.01 8.71 0.10
C PHE A 77 8.03 9.42 1.01
N GLU A 78 8.88 10.31 0.50
CA GLU A 78 9.89 11.02 1.31
C GLU A 78 9.28 11.82 2.47
N THR A 79 8.10 12.40 2.25
CA THR A 79 7.38 13.15 3.30
C THR A 79 6.66 12.24 4.30
N TRP A 80 6.60 10.93 4.02
CA TRP A 80 5.90 9.95 4.82
C TRP A 80 6.89 8.95 5.41
N PRO A 81 7.37 9.13 6.64
CA PRO A 81 8.35 8.22 7.23
C PRO A 81 7.74 6.84 7.51
N LEU A 82 7.68 6.00 6.48
CA LEU A 82 7.03 4.69 6.52
C LEU A 82 7.66 3.78 7.59
N GLU A 83 8.97 3.88 7.81
CA GLU A 83 9.70 3.11 8.82
C GLU A 83 9.27 3.44 10.26
N LYS A 84 8.60 4.57 10.48
CA LYS A 84 8.02 4.97 11.78
C LYS A 84 6.56 4.55 11.93
N ARG A 85 5.99 3.89 10.94
CA ARG A 85 4.62 3.40 10.94
C ARG A 85 4.56 1.99 11.53
N HIS A 86 3.39 1.63 12.04
CA HIS A 86 3.11 0.28 12.53
C HIS A 86 1.94 -0.32 11.76
N LEU A 87 1.92 -1.63 11.65
CA LEU A 87 0.82 -2.37 11.05
C LEU A 87 -0.38 -2.32 12.01
N ALA A 88 -1.37 -1.50 11.69
CA ALA A 88 -2.56 -1.33 12.52
C ALA A 88 -3.56 -2.48 12.35
N ALA A 89 -3.66 -3.05 11.14
CA ALA A 89 -4.51 -4.19 10.85
C ALA A 89 -3.95 -4.97 9.66
N HIS A 90 -4.17 -6.27 9.65
CA HIS A 90 -3.89 -7.15 8.51
C HIS A 90 -5.14 -7.97 8.21
N VAL A 91 -5.73 -7.75 7.06
CA VAL A 91 -6.92 -8.46 6.58
C VAL A 91 -6.57 -9.19 5.30
N SER A 92 -6.94 -10.46 5.22
CA SER A 92 -6.76 -11.30 4.03
C SER A 92 -8.10 -11.82 3.54
N LYS A 93 -8.30 -11.80 2.23
CA LYS A 93 -9.47 -12.37 1.58
C LYS A 93 -9.05 -13.09 0.30
N VAL A 94 -9.55 -14.29 0.10
CA VAL A 94 -9.40 -15.02 -1.18
C VAL A 94 -10.46 -14.51 -2.14
N VAL A 95 -10.03 -14.02 -3.29
CA VAL A 95 -10.90 -13.56 -4.38
C VAL A 95 -10.71 -14.49 -5.57
N HIS A 96 -11.82 -15.01 -6.11
CA HIS A 96 -11.81 -15.91 -7.28
C HIS A 96 -11.70 -15.07 -8.58
N ALA A 97 -10.55 -14.46 -8.79
CA ALA A 97 -10.27 -13.64 -9.96
C ALA A 97 -8.78 -13.77 -10.36
N ASN A 98 -8.49 -13.43 -11.61
CA ASN A 98 -7.10 -13.27 -12.02
C ASN A 98 -6.50 -12.05 -11.28
N TRP A 99 -5.33 -12.23 -10.69
CA TRP A 99 -4.69 -11.18 -9.89
C TRP A 99 -4.41 -9.88 -10.68
N LYS A 100 -4.12 -9.99 -11.99
CA LYS A 100 -3.90 -8.81 -12.85
C LYS A 100 -5.18 -8.00 -13.01
N VAL A 101 -6.31 -8.67 -13.26
CA VAL A 101 -7.62 -8.01 -13.35
C VAL A 101 -8.01 -7.37 -12.03
N ALA A 102 -7.75 -8.05 -10.90
CA ALA A 102 -7.99 -7.48 -9.58
C ALA A 102 -7.11 -6.24 -9.32
N GLN A 103 -5.86 -6.24 -9.79
CA GLN A 103 -4.98 -5.07 -9.67
C GLN A 103 -5.43 -3.92 -10.58
N GLU A 104 -5.87 -4.21 -11.80
CA GLU A 104 -6.32 -3.21 -12.77
C GLU A 104 -7.50 -2.39 -12.24
N ALA A 105 -8.37 -2.97 -11.42
CA ALA A 105 -9.46 -2.24 -10.75
C ALA A 105 -8.97 -1.08 -9.84
N PHE A 106 -7.71 -1.11 -9.41
CA PHE A 106 -7.08 -0.04 -8.63
C PHE A 106 -6.19 0.90 -9.47
N MET A 107 -6.20 0.72 -10.78
CA MET A 107 -5.43 1.54 -11.73
C MET A 107 -6.31 2.44 -12.58
N GLU A 108 -7.60 2.51 -12.27
CA GLU A 108 -8.59 3.36 -12.93
C GLU A 108 -9.69 3.75 -11.93
N ALA A 109 -10.41 4.83 -12.19
CA ALA A 109 -11.53 5.30 -11.38
C ALA A 109 -12.86 5.25 -12.13
N PHE A 110 -12.90 4.67 -13.31
CA PHE A 110 -14.04 4.71 -14.20
C PHE A 110 -15.23 3.91 -13.65
N HIS A 111 -14.95 2.84 -12.90
CA HIS A 111 -15.97 1.97 -12.29
C HIS A 111 -16.65 2.59 -11.06
N VAL A 112 -16.10 3.67 -10.50
CA VAL A 112 -16.60 4.27 -9.24
C VAL A 112 -18.08 4.61 -9.34
N LEU A 113 -18.50 5.18 -10.46
CA LEU A 113 -19.87 5.61 -10.67
C LEU A 113 -20.91 4.47 -10.52
N ASP A 114 -20.60 3.29 -11.05
CA ASP A 114 -21.55 2.16 -11.05
C ASP A 114 -21.32 1.19 -9.88
N THR A 115 -20.09 1.11 -9.39
CA THR A 115 -19.69 0.10 -8.39
C THR A 115 -19.71 0.67 -6.98
N HIS A 116 -19.43 1.98 -6.83
CA HIS A 116 -19.28 2.65 -5.55
C HIS A 116 -20.15 3.91 -5.42
N PRO A 117 -21.49 3.79 -5.57
CA PRO A 117 -22.39 4.95 -5.50
C PRO A 117 -22.32 5.68 -4.14
N GLU A 118 -21.88 5.00 -3.08
CA GLU A 118 -21.73 5.57 -1.74
C GLU A 118 -20.62 6.63 -1.64
N ILE A 119 -19.63 6.64 -2.56
CA ILE A 119 -18.54 7.62 -2.56
C ILE A 119 -18.59 8.58 -3.76
N GLU A 120 -19.52 8.40 -4.67
CA GLU A 120 -19.66 9.17 -5.90
C GLU A 120 -19.73 10.68 -5.65
N ALA A 121 -20.46 11.08 -4.60
CA ALA A 121 -20.63 12.49 -4.25
C ALA A 121 -19.35 13.15 -3.72
N CYS A 122 -18.36 12.38 -3.27
CA CYS A 122 -17.16 12.89 -2.63
C CYS A 122 -15.86 12.42 -3.30
N MET A 123 -15.95 11.73 -4.42
CA MET A 123 -14.78 11.25 -5.17
C MET A 123 -14.79 11.76 -6.59
N GLY A 124 -13.91 12.70 -6.88
CA GLY A 124 -13.75 13.29 -8.22
C GLY A 124 -13.09 12.34 -9.19
N ASP A 125 -13.78 11.28 -9.60
CA ASP A 125 -13.31 10.25 -10.52
C ASP A 125 -12.86 10.81 -11.87
N TRP A 126 -13.55 11.83 -12.38
CA TRP A 126 -13.24 12.50 -13.64
C TRP A 126 -11.88 13.20 -13.63
N ASN A 127 -11.44 13.69 -12.48
CA ASN A 127 -10.17 14.36 -12.29
C ASN A 127 -9.07 13.39 -11.83
N ALA A 128 -9.29 12.09 -11.99
CA ALA A 128 -8.28 11.08 -11.69
C ALA A 128 -7.04 11.26 -12.57
N GLN A 129 -5.88 11.22 -11.96
CA GLN A 129 -4.60 11.24 -12.66
C GLN A 129 -3.96 9.86 -12.63
N TYR A 130 -3.48 9.44 -13.78
CA TYR A 130 -2.83 8.15 -14.00
C TYR A 130 -1.40 8.39 -14.46
N ASP A 131 -0.45 7.95 -13.67
CA ASP A 131 0.95 8.04 -14.02
C ASP A 131 1.53 6.64 -14.17
N VAL A 132 2.33 6.46 -15.22
CA VAL A 132 3.07 5.22 -15.46
C VAL A 132 4.55 5.57 -15.46
N TYR A 133 5.31 4.86 -14.63
CA TYR A 133 6.72 5.09 -14.45
C TYR A 133 7.56 3.97 -15.05
N GLN A 134 8.79 4.29 -15.37
CA GLN A 134 9.77 3.29 -15.75
C GLN A 134 9.95 2.29 -14.59
N GLY A 135 10.07 0.99 -14.91
CA GLY A 135 10.15 -0.06 -13.89
C GLY A 135 8.82 -0.75 -13.59
N GLY A 136 7.72 -0.37 -14.28
CA GLY A 136 6.42 -1.02 -14.15
C GLY A 136 5.59 -0.55 -12.97
N HIS A 137 5.95 0.58 -12.37
CA HIS A 137 5.14 1.22 -11.35
C HIS A 137 4.07 2.12 -11.98
N SER A 138 2.92 2.17 -11.37
CA SER A 138 1.85 3.10 -11.71
C SER A 138 1.31 3.79 -10.47
N ARG A 139 0.75 4.96 -10.67
CA ARG A 139 0.08 5.73 -9.64
C ARG A 139 -1.28 6.17 -10.15
N LEU A 140 -2.31 5.93 -9.34
CA LEU A 140 -3.62 6.53 -9.49
C LEU A 140 -3.87 7.43 -8.28
N TYR A 141 -4.33 8.65 -8.51
CA TYR A 141 -4.89 9.47 -7.44
C TYR A 141 -6.06 10.31 -7.93
N ASN A 142 -7.00 10.51 -7.03
CA ASN A 142 -8.23 11.26 -7.26
C ASN A 142 -8.33 12.43 -6.28
N ALA A 143 -9.02 13.48 -6.70
CA ALA A 143 -9.44 14.51 -5.77
C ALA A 143 -10.54 13.95 -4.86
N MET A 144 -10.28 13.92 -3.55
CA MET A 144 -11.31 13.55 -2.57
C MET A 144 -12.10 14.78 -2.14
N TYR A 145 -13.36 14.55 -1.74
CA TYR A 145 -14.31 15.59 -1.30
C TYR A 145 -14.60 16.60 -2.40
N VAL A 146 -14.66 16.12 -3.62
CA VAL A 146 -15.10 16.84 -4.81
C VAL A 146 -16.10 15.91 -5.51
N PRO A 147 -17.29 16.36 -5.83
CA PRO A 147 -18.29 15.53 -6.49
C PRO A 147 -17.83 15.15 -7.91
N SER A 148 -18.25 13.99 -8.36
CA SER A 148 -18.08 13.62 -9.76
C SER A 148 -18.87 14.60 -10.65
N PRO A 149 -18.27 15.17 -11.70
CA PRO A 149 -19.01 16.01 -12.65
C PRO A 149 -20.12 15.25 -13.39
N ARG A 150 -20.13 13.94 -13.34
CA ARG A 150 -21.19 13.11 -13.91
C ARG A 150 -22.49 13.22 -13.12
N ILE A 151 -22.40 13.41 -11.79
CA ILE A 151 -23.57 13.70 -10.95
C ILE A 151 -24.06 15.12 -11.20
N THR A 152 -23.13 16.08 -11.29
CA THR A 152 -23.47 17.50 -11.39
C THR A 152 -23.97 17.93 -12.77
N GLN A 153 -23.75 17.15 -13.83
CA GLN A 153 -24.29 17.41 -15.16
C GLN A 153 -25.82 17.26 -15.24
N SER A 154 -26.44 16.51 -14.33
CA SER A 154 -27.87 16.24 -14.27
C SER A 154 -28.56 16.79 -13.01
N ALA A 155 -27.80 17.25 -12.04
CA ALA A 155 -28.27 17.77 -10.76
C ALA A 155 -27.80 19.22 -10.54
N GLN A 156 -28.51 19.95 -9.68
CA GLN A 156 -28.01 21.20 -9.13
C GLN A 156 -26.63 20.99 -8.50
N GLU A 157 -25.76 22.00 -8.58
CA GLU A 157 -24.51 22.01 -7.85
C GLU A 157 -24.76 21.62 -6.39
N ILE A 158 -24.02 20.62 -5.90
CA ILE A 158 -24.11 20.21 -4.50
C ILE A 158 -23.48 21.35 -3.67
N PRO A 159 -24.21 21.95 -2.73
CA PRO A 159 -23.64 22.96 -1.86
C PRO A 159 -22.44 22.41 -1.09
N GLU A 160 -21.42 23.23 -0.90
CA GLU A 160 -20.20 22.82 -0.18
C GLU A 160 -20.49 22.29 1.22
N GLN A 161 -21.50 22.83 1.92
CA GLN A 161 -21.91 22.33 3.24
C GLN A 161 -22.50 20.91 3.14
N ASP A 162 -23.35 20.66 2.16
CA ASP A 162 -23.97 19.33 1.97
C ASP A 162 -22.89 18.30 1.62
N LEU A 163 -21.93 18.68 0.78
CA LEU A 163 -20.78 17.85 0.45
C LEU A 163 -19.93 17.53 1.69
N ALA A 164 -19.70 18.50 2.56
CA ALA A 164 -18.99 18.28 3.82
C ALA A 164 -19.74 17.32 4.75
N ASP A 165 -21.07 17.49 4.87
CA ASP A 165 -21.91 16.65 5.72
C ASP A 165 -22.00 15.20 5.20
N MET A 166 -22.01 15.00 3.90
CA MET A 166 -21.95 13.67 3.29
C MET A 166 -20.60 13.00 3.46
N SER A 167 -19.53 13.77 3.41
CA SER A 167 -18.14 13.25 3.43
C SER A 167 -17.60 13.04 4.83
N ALA A 168 -18.04 13.79 5.83
CA ALA A 168 -17.54 13.72 7.20
C ALA A 168 -17.61 12.29 7.82
N PRO A 169 -18.72 11.53 7.67
CA PRO A 169 -18.80 10.17 8.18
C PRO A 169 -17.78 9.21 7.57
N LEU A 170 -17.40 9.39 6.30
CA LEU A 170 -16.40 8.58 5.61
C LEU A 170 -14.99 8.76 6.22
N LEU A 171 -14.74 9.93 6.82
CA LEU A 171 -13.53 10.22 7.59
C LEU A 171 -13.63 9.78 9.06
N GLY A 172 -14.75 9.19 9.47
CA GLY A 172 -15.00 8.89 10.89
C GLY A 172 -15.16 10.16 11.74
N LEU A 173 -15.53 11.28 11.13
CA LEU A 173 -15.82 12.53 11.84
C LEU A 173 -17.25 12.52 12.37
N ASN A 174 -17.40 12.78 13.64
CA ASN A 174 -18.70 12.94 14.27
C ASN A 174 -19.08 14.42 14.32
N GLY A 175 -20.35 14.71 14.02
CA GLY A 175 -20.92 16.06 14.03
C GLY A 175 -20.66 16.81 12.72
N THR A 176 -21.31 17.98 12.62
CA THR A 176 -21.22 18.85 11.45
C THR A 176 -19.84 19.51 11.35
N VAL A 177 -19.27 19.50 10.16
CA VAL A 177 -18.08 20.27 9.80
C VAL A 177 -18.56 21.53 9.06
N ALA A 178 -18.53 22.67 9.73
CA ALA A 178 -18.97 23.93 9.13
C ALA A 178 -18.01 24.37 8.01
N VAL A 179 -18.57 24.68 6.86
CA VAL A 179 -17.83 25.27 5.73
C VAL A 179 -17.99 26.79 5.78
N SER A 180 -16.88 27.50 5.92
CA SER A 180 -16.88 28.95 5.94
C SER A 180 -17.17 29.53 4.54
N GLU A 181 -17.71 30.72 4.48
CA GLU A 181 -17.92 31.45 3.22
C GLU A 181 -16.61 31.57 2.44
N GLY A 182 -16.65 31.20 1.16
CA GLY A 182 -15.46 31.20 0.28
C GLY A 182 -14.52 30.00 0.47
N SER A 183 -14.84 29.07 1.37
CA SER A 183 -14.10 27.82 1.54
C SER A 183 -14.81 26.65 0.84
N THR A 184 -14.06 25.57 0.59
CA THR A 184 -14.61 24.32 0.05
C THR A 184 -14.79 23.28 1.14
N ALA A 185 -15.68 22.31 0.90
CA ALA A 185 -15.86 21.12 1.74
C ALA A 185 -14.50 20.43 2.03
N ARG A 186 -13.69 20.26 0.97
CA ARG A 186 -12.36 19.67 1.06
C ARG A 186 -11.47 20.40 2.06
N GLN A 187 -11.42 21.73 2.00
CA GLN A 187 -10.61 22.54 2.91
C GLN A 187 -11.10 22.43 4.35
N ALA A 188 -12.42 22.53 4.57
CA ALA A 188 -13.02 22.41 5.90
C ALA A 188 -12.77 21.03 6.53
N LEU A 189 -12.99 19.96 5.77
CA LEU A 189 -12.76 18.58 6.21
C LEU A 189 -11.28 18.32 6.51
N ALA A 190 -10.38 18.74 5.63
CA ALA A 190 -8.95 18.57 5.82
C ALA A 190 -8.45 19.32 7.06
N GLN A 191 -8.90 20.56 7.27
CA GLN A 191 -8.56 21.33 8.46
C GLN A 191 -9.08 20.66 9.74
N ARG A 192 -10.32 20.20 9.74
CA ARG A 192 -10.91 19.49 10.87
C ARG A 192 -10.15 18.22 11.20
N TYR A 193 -9.80 17.43 10.17
CA TYR A 193 -9.07 16.19 10.34
C TYR A 193 -7.64 16.43 10.84
N ARG A 194 -6.97 17.45 10.32
CA ARG A 194 -5.65 17.88 10.81
C ARG A 194 -5.67 18.21 12.28
N LEU A 195 -6.58 19.04 12.74
CA LEU A 195 -6.70 19.41 14.16
C LEU A 195 -6.93 18.18 15.07
N ILE A 196 -7.72 17.21 14.62
CA ILE A 196 -7.93 15.97 15.37
C ILE A 196 -6.63 15.17 15.47
N LEU A 197 -5.89 15.05 14.37
CA LEU A 197 -4.62 14.33 14.36
C LEU A 197 -3.56 15.02 15.23
N GLU A 198 -3.41 16.33 15.13
CA GLU A 198 -2.50 17.13 15.95
C GLU A 198 -2.80 16.93 17.44
N ASN A 199 -4.07 17.00 17.84
CA ASN A 199 -4.48 16.78 19.22
C ASN A 199 -4.24 15.34 19.71
N LYS A 200 -4.37 14.34 18.82
CA LYS A 200 -4.18 12.93 19.20
C LYS A 200 -2.72 12.50 19.21
N THR A 201 -1.89 13.10 18.38
CA THR A 201 -0.53 12.62 18.14
C THR A 201 0.56 13.57 18.62
N ASN A 202 0.20 14.81 18.98
CA ASN A 202 1.14 15.91 19.26
C ASN A 202 2.10 16.21 18.09
N MET A 203 1.72 15.85 16.86
CA MET A 203 2.50 16.17 15.65
C MET A 203 2.09 17.53 15.14
N ASP A 204 3.06 18.30 14.64
CA ASP A 204 2.79 19.51 13.86
C ASP A 204 2.51 19.10 12.40
N LEU A 205 1.29 19.30 11.96
CA LEU A 205 0.85 19.03 10.60
C LEU A 205 0.58 20.32 9.81
N SER A 206 1.03 21.48 10.29
CA SER A 206 0.81 22.78 9.65
C SER A 206 1.45 22.88 8.25
N GLY A 207 2.51 22.14 7.99
CA GLY A 207 3.18 22.07 6.69
C GLY A 207 2.42 21.29 5.60
N TYR A 208 1.33 20.57 5.97
CA TYR A 208 0.52 19.85 4.98
C TYR A 208 -0.63 20.74 4.51
N THR A 209 -0.70 20.91 3.19
CA THR A 209 -1.77 21.67 2.53
C THR A 209 -2.89 20.72 2.07
N THR A 210 -4.06 21.27 1.82
CA THR A 210 -5.24 20.55 1.28
C THR A 210 -5.12 20.32 -0.22
#